data_0cc6d53a387e373134091744339f0a2e
#
_entry.id   0cc6d53a387e373134091744339f0a2e
#
_cell.length_a   1.000
_cell.length_b   1.000
_cell.length_c   1.000
_cell.angle_alpha   90.00
_cell.angle_beta   90.00
_cell.angle_gamma   90.00
#
_symmetry.space_group_name_H-M   'P 1'
#
loop_
_entity.id
_entity.type
_entity.pdbx_description
1 polymer ?
#
loop_
_entity_poly.entity_id
_entity_poly.type
_entity_poly.pdbx_seq_one_letter_code
_entity_poly.pdbx_strand_id
1 'polypeptide(L)'
;DGTLGGGGHSRGICERLGEDGLLIGIDRDTDALKAAQKNLEEFKCRKIFVHDNYSNIKRVLEGYQIERIDGAVLDLGVSSFQLDAEERGFSYMKPAPLDMRMDAEAPFSAYDVVNTYTKKELCDIIRSYGEEKWASRISDFIVKARGPHCETPVKTTDALTDIIKAAIPASARREGPHPAK
;
A
#
# COMPACT_ATOMS: atom_id res chain seq x y z
N ASP A 1 -13.32 -10.50 5.11
CA ASP A 1 -12.59 -9.66 4.16
C ASP A 1 -11.32 -9.15 4.84
N GLY A 2 -10.16 -9.59 4.36
CA GLY A 2 -8.85 -9.22 4.95
C GLY A 2 -8.22 -7.99 4.32
N THR A 3 -8.87 -7.41 3.32
CA THR A 3 -8.46 -6.21 2.58
C THR A 3 -9.69 -5.37 2.32
N LEU A 4 -10.30 -4.89 3.41
CA LEU A 4 -11.65 -4.32 3.40
C LEU A 4 -11.77 -3.10 2.47
N GLY A 5 -10.75 -2.23 2.45
CA GLY A 5 -10.82 -0.97 1.71
C GLY A 5 -12.07 -0.18 2.07
N GLY A 6 -12.73 0.41 1.09
CA GLY A 6 -14.02 1.09 1.27
C GLY A 6 -15.22 0.14 1.39
N GLY A 7 -15.02 -1.17 1.46
CA GLY A 7 -16.08 -2.17 1.63
C GLY A 7 -16.75 -2.65 0.33
N GLY A 8 -16.12 -2.46 -0.82
CA GLY A 8 -16.72 -2.81 -2.11
C GLY A 8 -17.08 -4.30 -2.23
N HIS A 9 -16.12 -5.20 -2.03
CA HIS A 9 -16.35 -6.64 -2.01
C HIS A 9 -17.26 -7.06 -0.85
N SER A 10 -17.05 -6.46 0.32
CA SER A 10 -17.85 -6.71 1.51
C SER A 10 -19.33 -6.32 1.35
N ARG A 11 -19.64 -5.31 0.53
CA ARG A 11 -21.01 -4.97 0.17
C ARG A 11 -21.71 -6.16 -0.51
N GLY A 12 -21.09 -6.74 -1.54
CA GLY A 12 -21.62 -7.91 -2.23
C GLY A 12 -21.74 -9.16 -1.33
N ILE A 13 -20.89 -9.26 -0.30
CA ILE A 13 -21.01 -10.30 0.73
C ILE A 13 -22.20 -10.01 1.61
N CYS A 14 -22.32 -8.79 2.17
CA CYS A 14 -23.43 -8.39 3.05
C CYS A 14 -24.82 -8.53 2.40
N GLU A 15 -24.92 -8.27 1.08
CA GLU A 15 -26.17 -8.50 0.31
C GLU A 15 -26.64 -9.96 0.34
N ARG A 16 -25.73 -10.90 0.57
CA ARG A 16 -26.01 -12.34 0.59
C ARG A 16 -26.00 -12.96 1.97
N LEU A 17 -25.44 -12.26 2.94
CA LEU A 17 -25.49 -12.66 4.34
C LEU A 17 -26.88 -12.37 4.90
N GLY A 18 -27.48 -13.37 5.57
CA GLY A 18 -28.69 -13.16 6.38
C GLY A 18 -28.40 -12.31 7.63
N GLU A 19 -29.46 -11.99 8.38
CA GLU A 19 -29.32 -11.16 9.60
C GLU A 19 -28.44 -11.80 10.66
N ASP A 20 -28.36 -13.15 10.70
CA ASP A 20 -27.47 -13.91 11.59
C ASP A 20 -26.02 -14.03 11.07
N GLY A 21 -25.77 -13.59 9.85
CA GLY A 21 -24.44 -13.64 9.24
C GLY A 21 -23.48 -12.64 9.87
N LEU A 22 -22.20 -12.97 9.85
CA LEU A 22 -21.12 -12.15 10.40
C LEU A 22 -20.08 -11.82 9.32
N LEU A 23 -19.87 -10.54 9.08
CA LEU A 23 -18.73 -10.03 8.32
C LEU A 23 -17.64 -9.56 9.29
N ILE A 24 -16.40 -10.02 9.07
CA ILE A 24 -15.21 -9.46 9.70
C ILE A 24 -14.43 -8.75 8.60
N GLY A 25 -14.27 -7.44 8.71
CA GLY A 25 -13.48 -6.60 7.81
C GLY A 25 -12.19 -6.17 8.48
N ILE A 26 -11.06 -6.48 7.88
CA ILE A 26 -9.72 -6.10 8.37
C ILE A 26 -9.10 -5.15 7.37
N ASP A 27 -8.56 -4.04 7.84
CA ASP A 27 -7.72 -3.15 7.02
C ASP A 27 -6.66 -2.48 7.89
N ARG A 28 -5.55 -2.11 7.25
CA ARG A 28 -4.46 -1.34 7.86
C ARG A 28 -4.71 0.17 7.80
N ASP A 29 -5.66 0.59 6.97
CA ASP A 29 -5.99 1.99 6.73
C ASP A 29 -7.24 2.38 7.53
N THR A 30 -7.07 3.23 8.53
CA THR A 30 -8.18 3.71 9.38
C THR A 30 -9.23 4.49 8.58
N ASP A 31 -8.83 5.18 7.51
CA ASP A 31 -9.78 5.93 6.68
C ASP A 31 -10.61 4.98 5.79
N ALA A 32 -9.99 3.89 5.31
CA ALA A 32 -10.70 2.81 4.64
C ALA A 32 -11.74 2.17 5.56
N LEU A 33 -11.38 1.87 6.82
CA LEU A 33 -12.31 1.32 7.81
C LEU A 33 -13.51 2.24 8.07
N LYS A 34 -13.27 3.57 8.23
CA LYS A 34 -14.36 4.55 8.40
C LYS A 34 -15.28 4.60 7.18
N ALA A 35 -14.70 4.58 5.97
CA ALA A 35 -15.47 4.56 4.74
C ALA A 35 -16.33 3.28 4.62
N ALA A 36 -15.73 2.12 4.92
CA ALA A 36 -16.45 0.84 4.90
C ALA A 36 -17.57 0.79 5.94
N GLN A 37 -17.36 1.30 7.15
CA GLN A 37 -18.41 1.40 8.17
C GLN A 37 -19.62 2.14 7.64
N LYS A 38 -19.42 3.29 7.01
CA LYS A 38 -20.49 4.09 6.42
C LYS A 38 -21.16 3.38 5.24
N ASN A 39 -20.35 2.81 4.33
CA ASN A 39 -20.86 2.17 3.12
C ASN A 39 -21.62 0.86 3.38
N LEU A 40 -21.39 0.23 4.53
CA LEU A 40 -22.01 -1.03 4.94
C LEU A 40 -23.09 -0.85 6.02
N GLU A 41 -23.39 0.39 6.43
CA GLU A 41 -24.34 0.68 7.52
C GLU A 41 -25.73 0.12 7.27
N GLU A 42 -26.20 0.18 6.02
CA GLU A 42 -27.56 -0.25 5.63
C GLU A 42 -27.82 -1.76 5.78
N PHE A 43 -26.76 -2.59 5.81
CA PHE A 43 -26.91 -4.04 5.89
C PHE A 43 -27.15 -4.51 7.31
N LYS A 44 -28.08 -5.46 7.49
CA LYS A 44 -28.50 -5.95 8.80
C LYS A 44 -27.59 -7.02 9.41
N CYS A 45 -26.76 -7.68 8.61
CA CYS A 45 -25.79 -8.65 9.10
C CYS A 45 -24.87 -8.02 10.15
N ARG A 46 -24.36 -8.84 11.06
CA ARG A 46 -23.37 -8.39 12.05
C ARG A 46 -22.06 -8.02 11.36
N LYS A 47 -21.41 -6.96 11.82
CA LYS A 47 -20.14 -6.47 11.23
C LYS A 47 -19.15 -6.19 12.34
N ILE A 48 -17.91 -6.65 12.14
CA ILE A 48 -16.75 -6.35 12.98
C ILE A 48 -15.71 -5.72 12.07
N PHE A 49 -15.23 -4.54 12.43
CA PHE A 49 -14.18 -3.82 11.70
C PHE A 49 -12.93 -3.78 12.56
N VAL A 50 -11.79 -4.22 12.00
CA VAL A 50 -10.55 -4.40 12.74
C VAL A 50 -9.43 -3.65 12.04
N HIS A 51 -8.80 -2.71 12.76
CA HIS A 51 -7.59 -2.04 12.31
C HIS A 51 -6.39 -2.96 12.57
N ASP A 52 -6.00 -3.73 11.57
CA ASP A 52 -4.89 -4.68 11.66
C ASP A 52 -4.44 -5.12 10.26
N ASN A 53 -3.38 -5.90 10.21
CA ASN A 53 -2.95 -6.60 9.00
C ASN A 53 -3.64 -7.97 8.92
N TYR A 54 -4.12 -8.35 7.74
CA TYR A 54 -4.72 -9.67 7.50
C TYR A 54 -3.81 -10.84 7.87
N SER A 55 -2.50 -10.65 7.91
CA SER A 55 -1.55 -11.67 8.42
C SER A 55 -1.81 -12.06 9.87
N ASN A 56 -2.48 -11.20 10.63
CA ASN A 56 -2.87 -11.43 12.02
C ASN A 56 -4.26 -12.05 12.18
N ILE A 57 -4.88 -12.55 11.10
CA ILE A 57 -6.26 -13.06 11.11
C ILE A 57 -6.50 -14.08 12.22
N LYS A 58 -5.54 -14.96 12.50
CA LYS A 58 -5.67 -15.94 13.59
C LYS A 58 -5.91 -15.26 14.94
N ARG A 59 -5.07 -14.27 15.27
CA ARG A 59 -5.21 -13.47 16.51
C ARG A 59 -6.54 -12.72 16.57
N VAL A 60 -6.97 -12.17 15.42
CA VAL A 60 -8.24 -11.46 15.32
C VAL A 60 -9.40 -12.41 15.62
N LEU A 61 -9.45 -13.57 14.99
CA LEU A 61 -10.51 -14.57 15.21
C LEU A 61 -10.54 -15.08 16.65
N GLU A 62 -9.38 -15.40 17.23
CA GLU A 62 -9.24 -15.81 18.62
C GLU A 62 -9.78 -14.73 19.58
N GLY A 63 -9.49 -13.45 19.32
CA GLY A 63 -9.96 -12.33 20.14
C GLY A 63 -11.48 -12.18 20.15
N TYR A 64 -12.16 -12.61 19.09
CA TYR A 64 -13.62 -12.64 18.98
C TYR A 64 -14.23 -13.99 19.26
N GLN A 65 -13.45 -14.98 19.72
CA GLN A 65 -13.87 -16.36 20.01
C GLN A 65 -14.52 -17.06 18.81
N ILE A 66 -13.96 -16.82 17.62
CA ILE A 66 -14.43 -17.40 16.36
C ILE A 66 -13.47 -18.52 15.95
N GLU A 67 -13.95 -19.74 16.01
CA GLU A 67 -13.16 -20.94 15.70
C GLU A 67 -13.10 -21.27 14.20
N ARG A 68 -14.14 -20.86 13.45
CA ARG A 68 -14.29 -21.23 12.05
C ARG A 68 -14.86 -20.07 11.24
N ILE A 69 -14.45 -19.96 9.99
CA ILE A 69 -15.00 -19.06 8.97
C ILE A 69 -15.46 -19.87 7.76
N ASP A 70 -16.50 -19.41 7.08
CA ASP A 70 -17.07 -20.06 5.90
C ASP A 70 -16.36 -19.64 4.62
N GLY A 71 -15.76 -18.46 4.62
CA GLY A 71 -15.02 -17.93 3.48
C GLY A 71 -14.12 -16.77 3.85
N ALA A 72 -13.15 -16.50 3.00
CA ALA A 72 -12.26 -15.36 3.11
C ALA A 72 -12.04 -14.71 1.73
N VAL A 73 -11.96 -13.37 1.71
CA VAL A 73 -11.62 -12.59 0.54
C VAL A 73 -10.36 -11.78 0.85
N LEU A 74 -9.39 -11.82 -0.09
CA LEU A 74 -8.19 -11.02 -0.08
C LEU A 74 -7.99 -10.42 -1.48
N ASP A 75 -8.10 -9.10 -1.59
CA ASP A 75 -7.78 -8.34 -2.80
C ASP A 75 -6.47 -7.58 -2.54
N LEU A 76 -5.35 -8.23 -2.90
CA LEU A 76 -4.03 -7.74 -2.53
C LEU A 76 -3.58 -6.61 -3.45
N GLY A 77 -3.28 -5.47 -2.87
CA GLY A 77 -2.82 -4.29 -3.59
C GLY A 77 -3.16 -3.00 -2.84
N VAL A 78 -3.11 -1.89 -3.56
CA VAL A 78 -3.56 -0.58 -3.08
C VAL A 78 -5.00 -0.33 -3.50
N SER A 79 -5.79 0.31 -2.65
CA SER A 79 -7.17 0.68 -2.98
C SER A 79 -7.21 1.89 -3.92
N SER A 80 -8.30 2.02 -4.70
CA SER A 80 -8.52 3.21 -5.52
C SER A 80 -8.48 4.50 -4.68
N PHE A 81 -9.03 4.46 -3.47
CA PHE A 81 -8.99 5.58 -2.53
C PHE A 81 -7.56 6.02 -2.19
N GLN A 82 -6.65 5.06 -1.97
CA GLN A 82 -5.24 5.35 -1.69
C GLN A 82 -4.52 5.93 -2.92
N LEU A 83 -4.87 5.49 -4.13
CA LEU A 83 -4.31 6.04 -5.37
C LEU A 83 -4.83 7.44 -5.68
N ASP A 84 -6.09 7.72 -5.36
CA ASP A 84 -6.76 9.01 -5.61
C ASP A 84 -6.37 10.08 -4.58
N ALA A 85 -6.00 9.67 -3.35
CA ALA A 85 -5.54 10.56 -2.30
C ALA A 85 -4.06 10.98 -2.56
N GLU A 86 -3.88 12.12 -3.24
CA GLU A 86 -2.58 12.61 -3.70
C GLU A 86 -1.54 12.68 -2.57
N GLU A 87 -1.96 13.15 -1.39
CA GLU A 87 -1.11 13.30 -0.20
C GLU A 87 -0.55 11.98 0.35
N ARG A 88 -1.14 10.84 -0.04
CA ARG A 88 -0.67 9.51 0.37
C ARG A 88 0.56 9.03 -0.41
N GLY A 89 0.90 9.67 -1.52
CA GLY A 89 2.12 9.39 -2.29
C GLY A 89 2.15 8.05 -3.03
N PHE A 90 1.03 7.37 -3.22
CA PHE A 90 0.96 6.11 -3.98
C PHE A 90 1.03 6.30 -5.49
N SER A 91 0.76 7.51 -5.99
CA SER A 91 0.80 7.82 -7.42
C SER A 91 2.06 8.60 -7.77
N TYR A 92 2.69 8.25 -8.88
CA TYR A 92 3.78 9.02 -9.49
C TYR A 92 3.29 10.08 -10.49
N MET A 93 1.97 10.18 -10.69
CA MET A 93 1.37 11.08 -11.67
C MET A 93 1.34 12.54 -11.21
N LYS A 94 1.39 12.78 -9.92
CA LYS A 94 1.38 14.10 -9.30
C LYS A 94 2.44 14.20 -8.21
N PRO A 95 3.02 15.41 -8.02
CA PRO A 95 3.92 15.65 -6.90
C PRO A 95 3.21 15.46 -5.57
N ALA A 96 3.78 14.63 -4.69
CA ALA A 96 3.24 14.34 -3.37
C ALA A 96 4.38 14.04 -2.39
N PRO A 97 4.16 14.09 -1.08
CA PRO A 97 5.10 13.55 -0.10
C PRO A 97 5.43 12.09 -0.39
N LEU A 98 6.68 11.70 -0.20
CA LEU A 98 7.13 10.32 -0.39
C LEU A 98 6.73 9.48 0.84
N ASP A 99 5.44 9.23 1.00
CA ASP A 99 4.86 8.52 2.14
C ASP A 99 4.62 7.03 1.85
N MET A 100 3.63 6.68 1.05
CA MET A 100 3.23 5.33 0.63
C MET A 100 2.86 4.38 1.79
N ARG A 101 2.55 4.89 2.98
CA ARG A 101 2.07 4.05 4.07
C ARG A 101 0.59 3.72 3.88
N MET A 102 0.23 2.45 3.91
CA MET A 102 -1.18 2.03 3.97
C MET A 102 -1.78 2.39 5.33
N ASP A 103 -1.02 2.14 6.40
CA ASP A 103 -1.32 2.59 7.74
C ASP A 103 -0.62 3.94 7.99
N ALA A 104 -1.39 5.02 8.02
CA ALA A 104 -0.85 6.37 8.23
C ALA A 104 -0.20 6.55 9.62
N GLU A 105 -0.53 5.69 10.60
CA GLU A 105 0.05 5.70 11.94
C GLU A 105 1.37 4.92 12.02
N ALA A 106 1.70 4.12 10.99
CA ALA A 106 2.96 3.39 10.95
C ALA A 106 4.16 4.36 10.99
N PRO A 107 5.22 4.04 11.77
CA PRO A 107 6.35 4.96 11.94
C PRO A 107 7.29 5.02 10.73
N PHE A 108 7.17 4.09 9.76
CA PHE A 108 8.11 3.89 8.68
C PHE A 108 7.46 4.05 7.31
N SER A 109 7.99 4.98 6.51
CA SER A 109 7.43 5.45 5.23
C SER A 109 8.37 5.14 4.05
N ALA A 110 7.91 5.39 2.82
CA ALA A 110 8.78 5.34 1.65
C ALA A 110 9.90 6.38 1.71
N TYR A 111 9.67 7.53 2.36
CA TYR A 111 10.72 8.51 2.64
C TYR A 111 11.87 7.88 3.42
N ASP A 112 11.58 7.11 4.47
CA ASP A 112 12.59 6.46 5.29
C ASP A 112 13.36 5.41 4.48
N VAL A 113 12.66 4.57 3.71
CA VAL A 113 13.30 3.59 2.81
C VAL A 113 14.27 4.27 1.87
N VAL A 114 13.81 5.29 1.13
CA VAL A 114 14.62 5.95 0.10
C VAL A 114 15.80 6.69 0.70
N ASN A 115 15.66 7.26 1.90
CA ASN A 115 16.68 8.12 2.48
C ASN A 115 17.62 7.42 3.47
N THR A 116 17.25 6.24 4.01
CA THR A 116 18.08 5.55 5.01
C THR A 116 18.69 4.24 4.53
N TYR A 117 18.04 3.53 3.60
CA TYR A 117 18.53 2.23 3.13
C TYR A 117 19.85 2.37 2.36
N THR A 118 20.71 1.37 2.52
CA THR A 118 21.93 1.26 1.73
C THR A 118 21.63 1.01 0.25
N LYS A 119 22.60 1.24 -0.63
CA LYS A 119 22.48 0.91 -2.06
C LYS A 119 22.07 -0.55 -2.29
N LYS A 120 22.61 -1.48 -1.48
CA LYS A 120 22.29 -2.91 -1.59
C LYS A 120 20.84 -3.17 -1.24
N GLU A 121 20.36 -2.68 -0.10
CA GLU A 121 18.97 -2.86 0.35
C GLU A 121 17.99 -2.25 -0.66
N LEU A 122 18.23 -1.04 -1.16
CA LEU A 122 17.43 -0.43 -2.22
C LEU A 122 17.42 -1.30 -3.49
N CYS A 123 18.56 -1.83 -3.90
CA CYS A 123 18.65 -2.70 -5.07
C CYS A 123 17.85 -3.99 -4.87
N ASP A 124 17.91 -4.58 -3.68
CA ASP A 124 17.25 -5.84 -3.37
C ASP A 124 15.72 -5.67 -3.38
N ILE A 125 15.17 -4.61 -2.77
CA ILE A 125 13.72 -4.35 -2.78
C ILE A 125 13.21 -3.99 -4.18
N ILE A 126 13.90 -3.12 -4.92
CA ILE A 126 13.50 -2.71 -6.27
C ILE A 126 13.53 -3.91 -7.23
N ARG A 127 14.50 -4.81 -7.08
CA ARG A 127 14.57 -6.03 -7.89
C ARG A 127 13.52 -7.05 -7.50
N SER A 128 13.35 -7.31 -6.19
CA SER A 128 12.50 -8.40 -5.71
C SER A 128 11.02 -8.08 -5.81
N TYR A 129 10.63 -6.83 -5.57
CA TYR A 129 9.21 -6.42 -5.58
C TYR A 129 8.81 -5.67 -6.84
N GLY A 130 9.74 -4.93 -7.44
CA GLY A 130 9.49 -4.19 -8.68
C GLY A 130 9.86 -4.97 -9.94
N GLU A 131 10.50 -6.14 -9.81
CA GLU A 131 11.01 -6.95 -10.93
C GLU A 131 11.87 -6.13 -11.93
N GLU A 132 12.47 -5.03 -11.43
CA GLU A 132 13.12 -4.02 -12.26
C GLU A 132 14.58 -4.43 -12.55
N LYS A 133 14.90 -4.61 -13.83
CA LYS A 133 16.25 -4.99 -14.29
C LYS A 133 17.31 -3.91 -14.03
N TRP A 134 16.90 -2.65 -13.95
CA TRP A 134 17.79 -1.51 -13.69
C TRP A 134 17.96 -1.21 -12.20
N ALA A 135 17.46 -2.07 -11.30
CA ALA A 135 17.46 -1.88 -9.85
C ALA A 135 18.81 -1.41 -9.29
N SER A 136 19.94 -2.02 -9.73
CA SER A 136 21.28 -1.63 -9.28
C SER A 136 21.64 -0.20 -9.68
N ARG A 137 21.25 0.22 -10.89
CA ARG A 137 21.52 1.57 -11.37
C ARG A 137 20.61 2.61 -10.74
N ILE A 138 19.33 2.27 -10.55
CA ILE A 138 18.36 3.13 -9.84
C ILE A 138 18.84 3.38 -8.41
N SER A 139 19.24 2.33 -7.68
CA SER A 139 19.75 2.44 -6.31
C SER A 139 21.01 3.31 -6.23
N ASP A 140 21.90 3.20 -7.21
CA ASP A 140 23.11 4.03 -7.30
C ASP A 140 22.75 5.52 -7.50
N PHE A 141 21.77 5.80 -8.34
CA PHE A 141 21.30 7.16 -8.60
C PHE A 141 20.58 7.77 -7.40
N ILE A 142 19.78 6.99 -6.68
CA ILE A 142 19.11 7.43 -5.44
C ILE A 142 20.17 7.82 -4.40
N VAL A 143 21.13 6.94 -4.13
CA VAL A 143 22.19 7.22 -3.14
C VAL A 143 23.03 8.43 -3.52
N LYS A 144 23.35 8.60 -4.81
CA LYS A 144 24.06 9.79 -5.29
C LYS A 144 23.23 11.07 -5.13
N ALA A 145 21.94 11.01 -5.43
CA ALA A 145 21.07 12.19 -5.38
C ALA A 145 20.87 12.69 -3.94
N ARG A 146 20.66 11.77 -2.99
CA ARG A 146 20.49 12.14 -1.57
C ARG A 146 21.81 12.48 -0.85
N GLY A 147 22.95 12.16 -1.45
CA GLY A 147 24.26 12.22 -0.82
C GLY A 147 24.52 11.03 0.12
N PRO A 148 25.81 10.70 0.38
CA PRO A 148 26.19 9.53 1.17
C PRO A 148 25.69 9.57 2.62
N HIS A 149 25.50 10.76 3.18
CA HIS A 149 24.97 10.99 4.53
C HIS A 149 23.58 11.66 4.52
N CYS A 150 22.86 11.58 3.41
CA CYS A 150 21.54 12.15 3.21
C CYS A 150 21.50 13.70 3.40
N GLU A 151 22.49 14.39 2.86
CA GLU A 151 22.57 15.86 2.92
C GLU A 151 21.43 16.53 2.12
N THR A 152 20.94 15.85 1.07
CA THR A 152 19.86 16.31 0.20
C THR A 152 18.77 15.25 0.09
N PRO A 153 17.93 15.05 1.13
CA PRO A 153 16.96 13.97 1.13
C PRO A 153 15.93 14.10 0.01
N VAL A 154 15.56 12.97 -0.58
CA VAL A 154 14.49 12.85 -1.58
C VAL A 154 13.15 12.89 -0.84
N LYS A 155 12.35 13.94 -1.05
CA LYS A 155 11.16 14.22 -0.23
C LYS A 155 9.84 13.91 -0.91
N THR A 156 9.83 13.90 -2.25
CA THR A 156 8.60 13.84 -3.03
C THR A 156 8.62 12.77 -4.11
N THR A 157 7.45 12.35 -4.55
CA THR A 157 7.27 11.32 -5.58
C THR A 157 7.84 11.73 -6.93
N ASP A 158 7.71 13.01 -7.31
CA ASP A 158 8.27 13.56 -8.54
C ASP A 158 9.79 13.58 -8.51
N ALA A 159 10.40 14.01 -7.40
CA ALA A 159 11.86 13.97 -7.23
C ALA A 159 12.40 12.54 -7.38
N LEU A 160 11.77 11.55 -6.75
CA LEU A 160 12.13 10.15 -6.93
C LEU A 160 11.93 9.68 -8.37
N THR A 161 10.81 10.06 -8.99
CA THR A 161 10.49 9.72 -10.39
C THR A 161 11.56 10.26 -11.35
N ASP A 162 12.04 11.46 -11.14
CA ASP A 162 13.08 12.06 -11.98
C ASP A 162 14.44 11.36 -11.81
N ILE A 163 14.78 10.95 -10.59
CA ILE A 163 15.97 10.13 -10.32
C ILE A 163 15.86 8.78 -11.07
N ILE A 164 14.73 8.10 -10.99
CA ILE A 164 14.47 6.83 -11.69
C ILE A 164 14.58 7.02 -13.20
N LYS A 165 13.96 8.06 -13.76
CA LYS A 165 14.06 8.39 -15.19
C LYS A 165 15.51 8.63 -15.62
N ALA A 166 16.30 9.34 -14.82
CA ALA A 166 17.72 9.59 -15.13
C ALA A 166 18.56 8.32 -15.06
N ALA A 167 18.19 7.38 -14.18
CA ALA A 167 18.90 6.10 -14.03
C ALA A 167 18.67 5.16 -15.22
N ILE A 168 17.48 5.16 -15.84
CA ILE A 168 17.15 4.24 -16.94
C ILE A 168 17.56 4.84 -18.29
N PRO A 169 18.34 4.13 -19.14
CA PRO A 169 18.75 4.63 -20.44
C PRO A 169 17.57 5.06 -21.32
N ALA A 170 17.73 6.14 -22.07
CA ALA A 170 16.65 6.70 -22.91
C ALA A 170 16.10 5.68 -23.94
N SER A 171 16.92 4.79 -24.48
CA SER A 171 16.51 3.72 -25.39
C SER A 171 15.58 2.72 -24.70
N ALA A 172 15.84 2.39 -23.44
CA ALA A 172 15.02 1.44 -22.67
C ALA A 172 13.68 2.02 -22.20
N ARG A 173 13.53 3.36 -22.20
CA ARG A 173 12.30 4.05 -21.79
C ARG A 173 11.26 4.19 -22.91
N ARG A 174 11.65 3.97 -24.18
CA ARG A 174 10.77 4.21 -25.35
C ARG A 174 9.76 3.10 -25.60
N GLU A 175 10.01 1.88 -25.13
CA GLU A 175 9.24 0.68 -25.49
C GLU A 175 8.49 0.05 -24.30
N GLY A 176 8.42 0.70 -23.15
CA GLY A 176 7.86 0.12 -21.92
C GLY A 176 6.88 1.04 -21.18
N PRO A 177 6.28 0.54 -20.11
CA PRO A 177 5.48 1.35 -19.20
C PRO A 177 6.35 2.45 -18.58
N HIS A 178 5.69 3.43 -17.95
CA HIS A 178 6.41 4.52 -17.29
C HIS A 178 7.45 3.96 -16.28
N PRO A 179 8.72 4.45 -16.28
CA PRO A 179 9.79 3.88 -15.46
C PRO A 179 9.55 3.83 -13.95
N ALA A 180 8.62 4.62 -13.45
CA ALA A 180 8.26 4.66 -12.03
C ALA A 180 6.96 3.89 -11.70
N LYS A 181 6.47 3.09 -12.65
CA LYS A 181 5.24 2.28 -12.47
C LYS A 181 5.50 1.07 -11.59
#